data_bdbe5ac29243ecc57b23ccb291437f0b
#
_entry.id   bdbe5ac29243ecc57b23ccb291437f0b
#
_cell.length_a   1.000
_cell.length_b   1.000
_cell.length_c   1.000
_cell.angle_alpha   90.00
_cell.angle_beta   90.00
_cell.angle_gamma   90.00
#
_symmetry.space_group_name_H-M   'P 1'
#
loop_
_entity.id
_entity.type
_entity.pdbx_description
1 polymer ?
#
loop_
_entity_poly.entity_id
_entity_poly.type
_entity_poly.pdbx_seq_one_letter_code
_entity_poly.pdbx_strand_id
1 'polypeptide(L)'
;MTEVTDVVSGLAPFLRVRPELQLICRFGAQWTVDHGPEEGEWAPFHIVTRGACRLEVAGLHHVLQAGDVAVLPHGSPHILQALSGGAESRMRIERRLDSGVSIRTNLGDGEATEASDTQLICGRLRFEEVRNNMVLAALPPVVIISAEDGDDAERARGLVAAMTAELQADRLGAGAIAVDLASALMVIVLRAHFSSHVTTPGVLALLAHPQTGRAVVAMFKDLLRSWTLDELAEAAHTSRATLVRLFRRHAGIAPLAFLAELRLDLARRRVRFETTALAQIAADAGYQSQSAFHRAFQRRYGAAPGSLRKSSA
;
A
#
# COMPACT_ATOMS: atom_id res chain seq x y z
N MET A 1 3.86 25.31 21.42
CA MET A 1 3.74 25.11 19.96
C MET A 1 3.06 23.77 19.78
N THR A 2 1.77 23.78 19.52
CA THR A 2 0.97 22.57 19.28
C THR A 2 1.27 22.12 17.85
N GLU A 3 2.09 21.09 17.70
CA GLU A 3 2.22 20.39 16.41
C GLU A 3 0.86 19.81 16.03
N VAL A 4 0.16 20.49 15.15
CA VAL A 4 -0.96 19.92 14.41
C VAL A 4 -0.33 18.98 13.38
N THR A 5 0.09 17.81 13.83
CA THR A 5 0.50 16.75 12.91
C THR A 5 -0.80 16.25 12.27
N ASP A 6 -1.01 16.55 10.99
CA ASP A 6 -2.10 15.93 10.26
C ASP A 6 -1.91 14.40 10.28
N VAL A 7 -3.01 13.67 10.25
CA VAL A 7 -2.99 12.22 10.46
C VAL A 7 -2.15 11.51 9.39
N VAL A 8 -2.18 12.00 8.15
CA VAL A 8 -1.41 11.41 7.03
C VAL A 8 0.08 11.65 7.24
N SER A 9 0.48 12.86 7.65
CA SER A 9 1.88 13.15 8.02
C SER A 9 2.34 12.32 9.22
N GLY A 10 1.45 12.07 10.19
CA GLY A 10 1.73 11.16 11.31
C GLY A 10 1.92 9.70 10.88
N LEU A 11 1.27 9.28 9.81
CA LEU A 11 1.40 7.95 9.22
C LEU A 11 2.57 7.84 8.23
N ALA A 12 3.10 8.97 7.74
CA ALA A 12 4.16 8.97 6.73
C ALA A 12 5.35 8.03 7.07
N PRO A 13 5.83 7.91 8.33
CA PRO A 13 6.87 6.95 8.68
C PRO A 13 6.48 5.49 8.41
N PHE A 14 5.19 5.14 8.58
CA PHE A 14 4.65 3.78 8.37
C PHE A 14 4.25 3.51 6.92
N LEU A 15 4.14 4.57 6.13
CA LEU A 15 3.81 4.54 4.71
C LEU A 15 5.03 4.80 3.83
N ARG A 16 6.24 4.85 4.42
CA ARG A 16 7.47 4.98 3.65
C ARG A 16 7.61 3.79 2.72
N VAL A 17 7.65 4.11 1.45
CA VAL A 17 7.85 3.15 0.37
C VAL A 17 9.15 3.46 -0.34
N ARG A 18 9.81 2.42 -0.81
CA ARG A 18 10.91 2.52 -1.78
C ARG A 18 10.39 2.01 -3.11
N PRO A 19 10.07 2.90 -4.03
CA PRO A 19 9.69 2.49 -5.37
C PRO A 19 10.87 1.88 -6.11
N GLU A 20 10.60 0.84 -6.86
CA GLU A 20 11.50 0.27 -7.85
C GLU A 20 10.80 0.33 -9.20
N LEU A 21 11.22 1.26 -10.03
CA LEU A 21 10.73 1.39 -11.40
C LEU A 21 11.36 0.29 -12.25
N GLN A 22 10.56 -0.52 -12.90
CA GLN A 22 11.04 -1.71 -13.61
C GLN A 22 10.88 -1.58 -15.11
N LEU A 23 9.70 -1.13 -15.56
CA LEU A 23 9.31 -1.17 -16.94
C LEU A 23 8.61 0.12 -17.39
N ILE A 24 8.92 0.54 -18.60
CA ILE A 24 8.07 1.37 -19.44
C ILE A 24 7.47 0.44 -20.49
N CYS A 25 6.14 0.30 -20.46
CA CYS A 25 5.43 -0.53 -21.42
C CYS A 25 4.87 0.33 -22.55
N ARG A 26 5.05 -0.10 -23.80
CA ARG A 26 4.54 0.54 -25.01
C ARG A 26 3.84 -0.51 -25.84
N PHE A 27 2.52 -0.48 -25.88
CA PHE A 27 1.72 -1.51 -26.47
C PHE A 27 0.82 -0.97 -27.58
N GLY A 28 0.71 -1.73 -28.68
CA GLY A 28 -0.28 -1.52 -29.73
C GLY A 28 -1.66 -2.05 -29.34
N ALA A 29 -2.54 -2.26 -30.32
CA ALA A 29 -3.97 -2.45 -30.12
C ALA A 29 -4.35 -3.71 -29.31
N GLN A 30 -3.58 -4.77 -29.36
CA GLN A 30 -3.89 -6.06 -28.72
C GLN A 30 -2.72 -6.54 -27.87
N TRP A 31 -2.96 -6.70 -26.58
CA TRP A 31 -1.97 -7.19 -25.64
C TRP A 31 -2.61 -7.67 -24.34
N THR A 32 -1.95 -8.59 -23.70
CA THR A 32 -2.26 -9.09 -22.37
C THR A 32 -0.96 -9.36 -21.63
N VAL A 33 -0.87 -8.94 -20.37
CA VAL A 33 0.25 -9.23 -19.46
C VAL A 33 -0.33 -9.82 -18.20
N ASP A 34 0.04 -11.06 -17.93
CA ASP A 34 -0.30 -11.76 -16.68
C ASP A 34 0.84 -11.55 -15.67
N HIS A 35 0.47 -11.08 -14.49
CA HIS A 35 1.34 -10.88 -13.36
C HIS A 35 0.97 -11.88 -12.27
N GLY A 36 1.85 -12.86 -12.04
CA GLY A 36 1.73 -13.77 -10.90
C GLY A 36 1.77 -13.05 -9.55
N PRO A 37 1.57 -13.79 -8.45
CA PRO A 37 1.69 -13.21 -7.12
C PRO A 37 3.13 -12.76 -6.87
N GLU A 38 3.31 -11.55 -6.33
CA GLU A 38 4.63 -11.09 -5.90
C GLU A 38 5.08 -11.84 -4.65
N GLU A 39 6.33 -12.30 -4.68
CA GLU A 39 6.94 -12.91 -3.51
C GLU A 39 7.47 -11.83 -2.56
N GLY A 40 7.18 -12.02 -1.26
CA GLY A 40 7.70 -11.13 -0.20
C GLY A 40 6.83 -9.90 0.04
N GLU A 41 7.49 -8.75 0.24
CA GLU A 41 6.90 -7.52 0.76
C GLU A 41 6.72 -6.46 -0.34
N TRP A 42 6.49 -6.90 -1.59
CA TRP A 42 6.36 -6.05 -2.74
C TRP A 42 4.89 -5.79 -3.09
N ALA A 43 4.59 -4.53 -3.38
CA ALA A 43 3.30 -4.09 -3.90
C ALA A 43 3.49 -3.57 -5.33
N PRO A 44 3.05 -4.29 -6.36
CA PRO A 44 3.07 -3.80 -7.72
C PRO A 44 2.28 -2.50 -7.87
N PHE A 45 2.73 -1.65 -8.78
CA PHE A 45 1.96 -0.50 -9.21
C PHE A 45 2.06 -0.29 -10.72
N HIS A 46 1.00 0.31 -11.26
CA HIS A 46 0.87 0.63 -12.68
C HIS A 46 0.35 2.05 -12.84
N ILE A 47 0.99 2.82 -13.69
CA ILE A 47 0.63 4.18 -14.03
C ILE A 47 0.36 4.21 -15.52
N VAL A 48 -0.86 4.56 -15.92
CA VAL A 48 -1.19 4.74 -17.33
C VAL A 48 -0.73 6.15 -17.75
N THR A 49 0.22 6.23 -18.66
CA THR A 49 0.73 7.53 -19.15
C THR A 49 0.11 7.94 -20.48
N ARG A 50 -0.45 6.98 -21.23
CA ARG A 50 -1.18 7.22 -22.49
C ARG A 50 -2.19 6.11 -22.74
N GLY A 51 -3.33 6.47 -23.35
CA GLY A 51 -4.39 5.52 -23.71
C GLY A 51 -5.15 4.98 -22.52
N ALA A 52 -5.61 3.75 -22.64
CA ALA A 52 -6.37 3.08 -21.59
C ALA A 52 -6.17 1.56 -21.63
N CYS A 53 -6.40 0.90 -20.49
CA CYS A 53 -6.32 -0.56 -20.37
C CYS A 53 -7.31 -1.08 -19.34
N ARG A 54 -7.47 -2.39 -19.30
CA ARG A 54 -8.25 -3.10 -18.28
C ARG A 54 -7.29 -3.77 -17.30
N LEU A 55 -7.53 -3.54 -16.02
CA LEU A 55 -6.92 -4.26 -14.91
C LEU A 55 -7.93 -5.25 -14.33
N GLU A 56 -7.55 -6.52 -14.26
CA GLU A 56 -8.31 -7.56 -13.58
C GLU A 56 -7.54 -8.01 -12.34
N VAL A 57 -8.19 -7.93 -11.17
CA VAL A 57 -7.62 -8.32 -9.88
C VAL A 57 -8.71 -8.81 -8.94
N ALA A 58 -8.48 -9.94 -8.27
CA ALA A 58 -9.44 -10.55 -7.33
C ALA A 58 -10.86 -10.75 -7.93
N GLY A 59 -10.97 -11.02 -9.23
CA GLY A 59 -12.23 -11.18 -9.95
C GLY A 59 -12.98 -9.88 -10.26
N LEU A 60 -12.37 -8.72 -9.96
CA LEU A 60 -12.90 -7.40 -10.30
C LEU A 60 -12.18 -6.84 -11.53
N HIS A 61 -12.93 -6.11 -12.35
CA HIS A 61 -12.42 -5.45 -13.55
C HIS A 61 -12.46 -3.93 -13.39
N HIS A 62 -11.33 -3.28 -13.64
CA HIS A 62 -11.19 -1.83 -13.62
C HIS A 62 -10.69 -1.36 -14.96
N VAL A 63 -11.28 -0.28 -15.47
CA VAL A 63 -10.73 0.44 -16.64
C VAL A 63 -9.83 1.55 -16.11
N LEU A 64 -8.58 1.55 -16.54
CA LEU A 64 -7.60 2.56 -16.20
C LEU A 64 -7.38 3.43 -17.45
N GLN A 65 -7.35 4.75 -17.25
CA GLN A 65 -7.13 5.75 -18.28
C GLN A 65 -5.81 6.52 -18.05
N ALA A 66 -5.38 7.30 -19.05
CA ALA A 66 -4.17 8.11 -18.91
C ALA A 66 -4.25 9.05 -17.68
N GLY A 67 -3.25 8.97 -16.83
CA GLY A 67 -3.17 9.64 -15.53
C GLY A 67 -3.62 8.81 -14.34
N ASP A 68 -4.27 7.67 -14.56
CA ASP A 68 -4.67 6.79 -13.46
C ASP A 68 -3.46 6.02 -12.90
N VAL A 69 -3.51 5.82 -11.60
CA VAL A 69 -2.51 5.06 -10.84
C VAL A 69 -3.20 3.93 -10.10
N ALA A 70 -2.78 2.70 -10.34
CA ALA A 70 -3.22 1.52 -9.62
C ALA A 70 -2.08 0.95 -8.78
N VAL A 71 -2.35 0.67 -7.50
CA VAL A 71 -1.41 0.02 -6.57
C VAL A 71 -2.05 -1.25 -6.04
N LEU A 72 -1.31 -2.34 -6.00
CA LEU A 72 -1.74 -3.63 -5.46
C LEU A 72 -1.02 -3.92 -4.13
N PRO A 73 -1.54 -3.43 -3.00
CA PRO A 73 -0.81 -3.41 -1.72
C PRO A 73 -0.37 -4.77 -1.21
N HIS A 74 -1.06 -5.83 -1.63
CA HIS A 74 -0.83 -7.20 -1.16
C HIS A 74 -0.06 -8.07 -2.14
N GLY A 75 0.47 -7.51 -3.25
CA GLY A 75 1.13 -8.29 -4.29
C GLY A 75 0.19 -9.28 -4.99
N SER A 76 -1.11 -8.99 -5.05
CA SER A 76 -2.11 -9.89 -5.63
C SER A 76 -1.83 -10.17 -7.10
N PRO A 77 -2.05 -11.43 -7.57
CA PRO A 77 -1.98 -11.73 -8.99
C PRO A 77 -3.03 -10.91 -9.75
N HIS A 78 -2.65 -10.43 -10.93
CA HIS A 78 -3.50 -9.54 -11.72
C HIS A 78 -3.14 -9.58 -13.21
N ILE A 79 -4.10 -9.20 -14.03
CA ILE A 79 -3.95 -9.15 -15.49
C ILE A 79 -4.16 -7.71 -15.95
N LEU A 80 -3.22 -7.24 -16.78
CA LEU A 80 -3.38 -6.01 -17.56
C LEU A 80 -3.59 -6.38 -19.03
N GLN A 81 -4.59 -5.76 -19.68
CA GLN A 81 -4.88 -6.04 -21.08
C GLN A 81 -5.47 -4.84 -21.79
N ALA A 82 -5.37 -4.86 -23.13
CA ALA A 82 -6.03 -3.88 -23.97
C ALA A 82 -7.55 -3.89 -23.77
N LEU A 83 -8.22 -2.77 -23.96
CA LEU A 83 -9.69 -2.68 -23.84
C LEU A 83 -10.41 -3.56 -24.87
N SER A 84 -9.82 -3.72 -26.05
CA SER A 84 -10.33 -4.58 -27.14
C SER A 84 -10.22 -6.08 -26.84
N GLY A 85 -9.66 -6.44 -25.69
CA GLY A 85 -9.23 -7.81 -25.41
C GLY A 85 -7.88 -8.09 -26.05
N GLY A 86 -7.22 -9.15 -25.63
CA GLY A 86 -5.88 -9.45 -26.12
C GLY A 86 -5.70 -10.93 -26.40
N ALA A 87 -5.13 -11.26 -27.58
CA ALA A 87 -4.35 -12.46 -27.71
C ALA A 87 -3.02 -12.26 -27.00
N GLU A 88 -2.37 -13.35 -26.57
CA GLU A 88 -1.02 -13.31 -26.04
C GLU A 88 -0.07 -12.76 -27.13
N SER A 89 0.19 -11.45 -27.07
CA SER A 89 1.10 -10.81 -28.00
C SER A 89 2.54 -11.11 -27.58
N ARG A 90 3.39 -11.40 -28.53
CA ARG A 90 4.81 -11.68 -28.27
C ARG A 90 5.48 -10.41 -27.71
N MET A 91 5.63 -10.35 -26.38
CA MET A 91 6.31 -9.26 -25.70
C MET A 91 7.82 -9.39 -25.83
N ARG A 92 8.51 -8.27 -26.02
CA ARG A 92 9.97 -8.21 -26.02
C ARG A 92 10.48 -7.03 -25.22
N ILE A 93 11.69 -7.11 -24.70
CA ILE A 93 12.42 -5.98 -24.16
C ILE A 93 13.12 -5.31 -25.34
N GLU A 94 12.74 -4.07 -25.62
CA GLU A 94 13.33 -3.27 -26.69
C GLU A 94 14.72 -2.77 -26.32
N ARG A 95 14.82 -2.12 -25.15
CA ARG A 95 16.10 -1.65 -24.60
C ARG A 95 16.02 -1.45 -23.08
N ARG A 96 17.18 -1.31 -22.47
CA ARG A 96 17.32 -0.85 -21.09
C ARG A 96 17.87 0.57 -21.09
N LEU A 97 17.24 1.46 -20.32
CA LEU A 97 17.67 2.83 -20.13
C LEU A 97 18.86 2.92 -19.15
N ASP A 98 19.58 4.02 -19.18
CA ASP A 98 20.68 4.29 -18.22
C ASP A 98 20.16 4.39 -16.78
N SER A 99 18.88 4.78 -16.61
CA SER A 99 18.17 4.74 -15.32
C SER A 99 17.94 3.32 -14.76
N GLY A 100 18.27 2.27 -15.52
CA GLY A 100 18.04 0.88 -15.17
C GLY A 100 16.65 0.34 -15.53
N VAL A 101 15.72 1.21 -15.96
CA VAL A 101 14.36 0.84 -16.38
C VAL A 101 14.40 0.22 -17.77
N SER A 102 13.64 -0.87 -17.99
CA SER A 102 13.56 -1.53 -19.29
C SER A 102 12.32 -1.10 -20.06
N ILE A 103 12.44 -0.97 -21.39
CA ILE A 103 11.29 -0.72 -22.26
C ILE A 103 10.79 -2.07 -22.77
N ARG A 104 9.51 -2.38 -22.48
CA ARG A 104 8.80 -3.57 -22.96
C ARG A 104 7.79 -3.17 -24.02
N THR A 105 7.73 -3.90 -25.13
CA THR A 105 6.82 -3.61 -26.24
C THR A 105 6.32 -4.87 -26.94
N ASN A 106 5.18 -4.78 -27.61
CA ASN A 106 4.68 -5.74 -28.59
C ASN A 106 4.68 -5.15 -30.03
N LEU A 107 5.20 -3.92 -30.20
CA LEU A 107 5.33 -3.29 -31.50
C LEU A 107 6.42 -3.96 -32.34
N GLY A 108 6.29 -3.89 -33.67
CA GLY A 108 7.30 -4.39 -34.61
C GLY A 108 8.61 -3.60 -34.57
N ASP A 109 9.67 -4.16 -35.16
CA ASP A 109 10.94 -3.46 -35.28
C ASP A 109 10.80 -2.24 -36.20
N GLY A 110 11.21 -1.07 -35.71
CA GLY A 110 11.14 0.19 -36.46
C GLY A 110 9.80 0.92 -36.37
N GLU A 111 8.80 0.37 -35.67
CA GLU A 111 7.58 1.13 -35.37
C GLU A 111 7.88 2.22 -34.33
N ALA A 112 7.41 3.43 -34.62
CA ALA A 112 7.66 4.57 -33.75
C ALA A 112 6.90 4.43 -32.42
N THR A 113 7.46 5.00 -31.34
CA THR A 113 6.79 5.09 -30.04
C THR A 113 5.38 5.68 -30.12
N GLU A 114 5.14 6.54 -31.11
CA GLU A 114 3.84 7.16 -31.39
C GLU A 114 2.78 6.18 -31.86
N ALA A 115 3.19 5.02 -32.41
CA ALA A 115 2.28 3.93 -32.80
C ALA A 115 1.72 3.14 -31.60
N SER A 116 2.21 3.36 -30.38
CA SER A 116 1.63 2.71 -29.21
C SER A 116 0.29 3.31 -28.81
N ASP A 117 -0.73 2.46 -28.69
CA ASP A 117 -2.07 2.86 -28.23
C ASP A 117 -2.11 3.03 -26.71
N THR A 118 -1.30 2.25 -26.00
CA THR A 118 -1.23 2.26 -24.52
C THR A 118 0.22 2.36 -24.06
N GLN A 119 0.48 3.26 -23.11
CA GLN A 119 1.76 3.35 -22.43
C GLN A 119 1.57 3.31 -20.93
N LEU A 120 2.43 2.53 -20.23
CA LEU A 120 2.42 2.42 -18.78
C LEU A 120 3.82 2.53 -18.21
N ILE A 121 3.92 3.08 -17.00
CA ILE A 121 5.08 2.90 -16.13
C ILE A 121 4.68 1.85 -15.09
N CYS A 122 5.46 0.77 -15.01
CA CYS A 122 5.24 -0.32 -14.09
C CYS A 122 6.43 -0.47 -13.16
N GLY A 123 6.14 -0.80 -11.93
CA GLY A 123 7.13 -1.03 -10.91
C GLY A 123 6.52 -1.69 -9.69
N ARG A 124 7.29 -1.68 -8.63
CA ARG A 124 6.86 -2.23 -7.35
C ARG A 124 7.31 -1.33 -6.20
N LEU A 125 6.59 -1.36 -5.13
CA LEU A 125 6.85 -0.64 -3.90
C LEU A 125 7.33 -1.62 -2.85
N ARG A 126 8.44 -1.32 -2.21
CA ARG A 126 8.83 -1.97 -0.98
C ARG A 126 8.48 -1.07 0.19
N PHE A 127 7.66 -1.56 1.09
CA PHE A 127 7.40 -0.84 2.34
C PHE A 127 8.58 -1.00 3.28
N GLU A 128 9.10 0.11 3.83
CA GLU A 128 10.27 0.07 4.73
C GLU A 128 9.94 -0.63 6.05
N GLU A 129 8.70 -0.51 6.53
CA GLU A 129 8.21 -1.12 7.76
C GLU A 129 7.05 -2.11 7.47
N VAL A 130 7.36 -3.22 6.81
CA VAL A 130 6.36 -4.26 6.53
C VAL A 130 5.98 -5.04 7.78
N ARG A 131 6.89 -5.15 8.74
CA ARG A 131 6.70 -6.04 9.90
C ARG A 131 5.51 -5.67 10.78
N ASN A 132 5.01 -4.43 10.70
CA ASN A 132 3.91 -3.91 11.53
C ASN A 132 2.88 -3.07 10.77
N ASN A 133 2.86 -3.12 9.43
CA ASN A 133 2.07 -2.18 8.67
C ASN A 133 0.60 -2.62 8.56
N MET A 134 -0.17 -2.35 9.60
CA MET A 134 -1.62 -2.62 9.63
C MET A 134 -2.41 -1.69 8.72
N VAL A 135 -1.86 -0.52 8.39
CA VAL A 135 -2.45 0.36 7.37
C VAL A 135 -2.43 -0.37 6.03
N LEU A 136 -1.29 -0.98 5.69
CA LEU A 136 -1.18 -1.80 4.49
C LEU A 136 -2.16 -2.99 4.52
N ALA A 137 -2.27 -3.68 5.66
CA ALA A 137 -3.17 -4.83 5.81
C ALA A 137 -4.66 -4.46 5.70
N ALA A 138 -5.01 -3.20 5.94
CA ALA A 138 -6.37 -2.68 5.83
C ALA A 138 -6.72 -2.14 4.43
N LEU A 139 -5.73 -1.99 3.54
CA LEU A 139 -5.99 -1.55 2.18
C LEU A 139 -6.72 -2.66 1.39
N PRO A 140 -7.54 -2.30 0.40
CA PRO A 140 -8.19 -3.26 -0.48
C PRO A 140 -7.16 -3.98 -1.38
N PRO A 141 -7.56 -5.03 -2.12
CA PRO A 141 -6.69 -5.72 -3.07
C PRO A 141 -6.05 -4.80 -4.12
N VAL A 142 -6.75 -3.72 -4.48
CA VAL A 142 -6.26 -2.66 -5.35
C VAL A 142 -6.70 -1.29 -4.85
N VAL A 143 -5.80 -0.32 -4.89
CA VAL A 143 -6.06 1.10 -4.66
C VAL A 143 -5.87 1.81 -6.00
N ILE A 144 -6.91 2.51 -6.46
CA ILE A 144 -6.87 3.28 -7.71
C ILE A 144 -7.10 4.75 -7.38
N ILE A 145 -6.27 5.62 -7.94
CA ILE A 145 -6.55 7.05 -8.07
C ILE A 145 -6.96 7.30 -9.53
N SER A 146 -8.14 7.86 -9.72
CA SER A 146 -8.56 8.33 -11.03
C SER A 146 -8.02 9.72 -11.29
N ALA A 147 -7.58 9.96 -12.53
CA ALA A 147 -7.08 11.26 -12.98
C ALA A 147 -8.17 12.37 -12.95
N GLU A 148 -9.44 12.01 -12.80
CA GLU A 148 -10.58 12.92 -12.84
C GLU A 148 -11.02 13.43 -11.46
N ASP A 149 -10.52 12.83 -10.35
CA ASP A 149 -11.06 13.04 -9.00
C ASP A 149 -10.27 14.08 -8.17
N GLY A 150 -10.59 15.38 -8.34
CA GLY A 150 -10.24 16.44 -7.40
C GLY A 150 -8.77 16.88 -7.36
N ASP A 151 -8.40 17.67 -6.34
CA ASP A 151 -7.07 18.29 -6.18
C ASP A 151 -5.91 17.28 -6.11
N ASP A 152 -6.13 16.11 -5.51
CA ASP A 152 -5.11 15.08 -5.41
C ASP A 152 -4.85 14.39 -6.74
N ALA A 153 -5.85 14.28 -7.60
CA ALA A 153 -5.70 13.78 -8.96
C ALA A 153 -4.87 14.73 -9.82
N GLU A 154 -5.08 16.05 -9.70
CA GLU A 154 -4.29 17.04 -10.43
C GLU A 154 -2.81 16.98 -10.02
N ARG A 155 -2.54 16.87 -8.71
CA ARG A 155 -1.17 16.73 -8.21
C ARG A 155 -0.53 15.42 -8.65
N ALA A 156 -1.28 14.31 -8.64
CA ALA A 156 -0.82 13.01 -9.12
C ALA A 156 -0.45 13.10 -10.61
N ARG A 157 -1.29 13.70 -11.46
CA ARG A 157 -0.99 13.93 -12.88
C ARG A 157 0.31 14.72 -13.09
N GLY A 158 0.53 15.78 -12.29
CA GLY A 158 1.77 16.57 -12.35
C GLY A 158 3.01 15.73 -12.07
N LEU A 159 2.94 14.87 -11.04
CA LEU A 159 4.05 13.96 -10.71
C LEU A 159 4.26 12.88 -11.78
N VAL A 160 3.19 12.30 -12.32
CA VAL A 160 3.26 11.33 -13.42
C VAL A 160 3.87 11.94 -14.67
N ALA A 161 3.49 13.17 -15.03
CA ALA A 161 4.06 13.89 -16.17
C ALA A 161 5.55 14.17 -15.97
N ALA A 162 5.95 14.66 -14.79
CA ALA A 162 7.36 14.90 -14.45
C ALA A 162 8.20 13.61 -14.50
N MET A 163 7.69 12.53 -13.91
CA MET A 163 8.37 11.22 -13.90
C MET A 163 8.52 10.67 -15.34
N THR A 164 7.48 10.81 -16.16
CA THR A 164 7.51 10.39 -17.56
C THR A 164 8.57 11.17 -18.35
N ALA A 165 8.63 12.50 -18.15
CA ALA A 165 9.61 13.35 -18.81
C ALA A 165 11.06 12.99 -18.43
N GLU A 166 11.33 12.72 -17.14
CA GLU A 166 12.65 12.29 -16.67
C GLU A 166 13.07 10.96 -17.29
N LEU A 167 12.18 9.97 -17.29
CA LEU A 167 12.46 8.65 -17.87
C LEU A 167 12.62 8.69 -19.39
N GLN A 168 11.91 9.59 -20.09
CA GLN A 168 12.07 9.77 -21.53
C GLN A 168 13.39 10.48 -21.89
N ALA A 169 13.78 11.46 -21.08
CA ALA A 169 15.03 12.19 -21.28
C ALA A 169 16.27 11.34 -20.99
N ASP A 170 16.15 10.31 -20.16
CA ASP A 170 17.18 9.34 -19.77
C ASP A 170 18.54 10.00 -19.44
N ARG A 171 18.45 11.14 -18.69
CA ARG A 171 19.63 11.89 -18.28
C ARG A 171 20.27 11.29 -17.04
N LEU A 172 21.50 11.67 -16.77
CA LEU A 172 22.17 11.30 -15.52
C LEU A 172 21.33 11.73 -14.30
N GLY A 173 20.99 10.77 -13.45
CA GLY A 173 20.10 10.98 -12.28
C GLY A 173 18.61 10.84 -12.54
N ALA A 174 18.15 10.64 -13.78
CA ALA A 174 16.73 10.50 -14.12
C ALA A 174 16.04 9.39 -13.30
N GLY A 175 16.70 8.25 -13.11
CA GLY A 175 16.18 7.17 -12.29
C GLY A 175 15.95 7.56 -10.83
N ALA A 176 16.87 8.30 -10.23
CA ALA A 176 16.74 8.75 -8.84
C ALA A 176 15.59 9.75 -8.70
N ILE A 177 15.50 10.74 -9.61
CA ILE A 177 14.40 11.71 -9.62
C ILE A 177 13.05 10.99 -9.80
N ALA A 178 12.96 10.04 -10.73
CA ALA A 178 11.73 9.29 -10.98
C ALA A 178 11.29 8.45 -9.75
N VAL A 179 12.24 7.88 -8.99
CA VAL A 179 11.96 7.16 -7.73
C VAL A 179 11.42 8.10 -6.66
N ASP A 180 12.00 9.29 -6.49
CA ASP A 180 11.52 10.26 -5.51
C ASP A 180 10.13 10.80 -5.87
N LEU A 181 9.87 11.06 -7.16
CA LEU A 181 8.55 11.44 -7.65
C LEU A 181 7.52 10.32 -7.43
N ALA A 182 7.89 9.06 -7.65
CA ALA A 182 7.03 7.91 -7.35
C ALA A 182 6.76 7.79 -5.84
N SER A 183 7.72 8.09 -4.98
CA SER A 183 7.52 8.12 -3.52
C SER A 183 6.49 9.17 -3.12
N ALA A 184 6.59 10.39 -3.66
CA ALA A 184 5.61 11.45 -3.43
C ALA A 184 4.22 11.08 -3.97
N LEU A 185 4.16 10.46 -5.17
CA LEU A 185 2.92 9.98 -5.78
C LEU A 185 2.20 8.98 -4.88
N MET A 186 2.94 8.03 -4.25
CA MET A 186 2.33 7.05 -3.35
C MET A 186 1.69 7.67 -2.12
N VAL A 187 2.26 8.74 -1.56
CA VAL A 187 1.64 9.47 -0.45
C VAL A 187 0.32 10.11 -0.90
N ILE A 188 0.26 10.66 -2.12
CA ILE A 188 -0.97 11.23 -2.68
C ILE A 188 -2.01 10.13 -2.91
N VAL A 189 -1.63 8.98 -3.47
CA VAL A 189 -2.52 7.83 -3.68
C VAL A 189 -3.17 7.39 -2.38
N LEU A 190 -2.38 7.23 -1.32
CA LEU A 190 -2.88 6.82 -0.02
C LEU A 190 -3.78 7.88 0.61
N ARG A 191 -3.40 9.16 0.52
CA ARG A 191 -4.21 10.28 1.03
C ARG A 191 -5.57 10.35 0.34
N ALA A 192 -5.61 10.26 -0.97
CA ALA A 192 -6.85 10.26 -1.75
C ALA A 192 -7.73 9.06 -1.38
N HIS A 193 -7.13 7.87 -1.24
CA HIS A 193 -7.85 6.67 -0.81
C HIS A 193 -8.45 6.86 0.59
N PHE A 194 -7.72 7.40 1.55
CA PHE A 194 -8.24 7.66 2.89
C PHE A 194 -9.35 8.70 2.90
N SER A 195 -9.28 9.70 2.02
CA SER A 195 -10.30 10.75 1.93
C SER A 195 -11.62 10.25 1.31
N SER A 196 -11.56 9.33 0.36
CA SER A 196 -12.74 8.83 -0.38
C SER A 196 -13.45 7.65 0.30
N HIS A 197 -12.78 6.88 1.19
CA HIS A 197 -13.32 5.66 1.78
C HIS A 197 -13.72 5.79 3.26
N VAL A 198 -14.15 6.97 3.70
CA VAL A 198 -14.57 7.26 5.10
C VAL A 198 -15.79 6.43 5.57
N THR A 199 -16.53 5.80 4.66
CA THR A 199 -17.81 5.15 4.97
C THR A 199 -17.69 3.71 5.47
N THR A 200 -16.59 3.02 5.21
CA THR A 200 -16.41 1.63 5.67
C THR A 200 -15.84 1.59 7.09
N PRO A 201 -16.53 0.96 8.06
CA PRO A 201 -16.00 0.82 9.42
C PRO A 201 -14.65 0.08 9.43
N GLY A 202 -13.72 0.56 10.23
CA GLY A 202 -12.40 -0.07 10.38
C GLY A 202 -11.27 0.92 10.65
N VAL A 203 -10.03 0.46 10.51
CA VAL A 203 -8.85 1.28 10.75
C VAL A 203 -8.81 2.52 9.85
N LEU A 204 -9.25 2.41 8.60
CA LEU A 204 -9.28 3.55 7.67
C LEU A 204 -10.24 4.65 8.13
N ALA A 205 -11.44 4.28 8.61
CA ALA A 205 -12.38 5.24 9.17
C ALA A 205 -11.86 5.90 10.46
N LEU A 206 -11.10 5.16 11.28
CA LEU A 206 -10.42 5.74 12.45
C LEU A 206 -9.35 6.74 12.03
N LEU A 207 -8.58 6.45 10.99
CA LEU A 207 -7.51 7.31 10.48
C LEU A 207 -8.06 8.57 9.80
N ALA A 208 -9.17 8.46 9.10
CA ALA A 208 -9.81 9.60 8.43
C ALA A 208 -10.40 10.62 9.42
N HIS A 209 -10.75 10.21 10.64
CA HIS A 209 -11.31 11.13 11.63
C HIS A 209 -10.21 11.76 12.50
N PRO A 210 -10.12 13.10 12.64
CA PRO A 210 -8.96 13.77 13.26
C PRO A 210 -8.62 13.31 14.68
N GLN A 211 -9.62 13.07 15.53
CA GLN A 211 -9.39 12.66 16.93
C GLN A 211 -8.95 11.20 17.02
N THR A 212 -9.66 10.28 16.36
CA THR A 212 -9.28 8.85 16.37
C THR A 212 -7.97 8.61 15.62
N GLY A 213 -7.74 9.35 14.53
CA GLY A 213 -6.50 9.27 13.77
C GLY A 213 -5.27 9.62 14.62
N ARG A 214 -5.33 10.70 15.44
CA ARG A 214 -4.25 11.04 16.38
C ARG A 214 -3.99 9.93 17.39
N ALA A 215 -5.04 9.34 17.97
CA ALA A 215 -4.89 8.22 18.90
C ALA A 215 -4.25 7.01 18.22
N VAL A 216 -4.69 6.65 17.00
CA VAL A 216 -4.14 5.54 16.22
C VAL A 216 -2.68 5.79 15.86
N VAL A 217 -2.32 7.00 15.43
CA VAL A 217 -0.92 7.39 15.17
C VAL A 217 -0.06 7.27 16.43
N ALA A 218 -0.58 7.71 17.60
CA ALA A 218 0.13 7.55 18.88
C ALA A 218 0.37 6.07 19.21
N MET A 219 -0.64 5.21 19.03
CA MET A 219 -0.52 3.77 19.22
C MET A 219 0.54 3.17 18.29
N PHE A 220 0.58 3.56 17.01
CA PHE A 220 1.57 3.08 16.04
C PHE A 220 2.99 3.51 16.38
N LYS A 221 3.20 4.75 16.86
CA LYS A 221 4.53 5.26 17.25
C LYS A 221 5.17 4.43 18.37
N ASP A 222 4.36 3.90 19.28
CA ASP A 222 4.84 3.05 20.36
C ASP A 222 3.79 1.98 20.72
N LEU A 223 3.75 0.94 19.88
CA LEU A 223 2.76 -0.12 19.95
C LEU A 223 2.90 -0.96 21.23
N LEU A 224 4.12 -1.08 21.76
CA LEU A 224 4.41 -1.90 22.94
C LEU A 224 4.22 -1.16 24.26
N ARG A 225 4.09 0.18 24.23
CA ARG A 225 3.85 1.00 25.41
C ARG A 225 2.52 0.62 26.07
N SER A 226 2.53 0.53 27.41
CA SER A 226 1.32 0.29 28.21
C SER A 226 0.40 1.51 28.21
N TRP A 227 -0.26 1.76 27.08
CA TRP A 227 -1.20 2.87 26.91
C TRP A 227 -2.40 2.73 27.85
N THR A 228 -2.72 3.80 28.54
CA THR A 228 -4.00 3.97 29.24
C THR A 228 -5.01 4.68 28.36
N LEU A 229 -6.30 4.57 28.71
CA LEU A 229 -7.35 5.30 27.98
C LEU A 229 -7.20 6.82 28.14
N ASP A 230 -6.66 7.28 29.27
CA ASP A 230 -6.40 8.70 29.53
C ASP A 230 -5.32 9.24 28.59
N GLU A 231 -4.20 8.57 28.48
CA GLU A 231 -3.11 8.95 27.58
C GLU A 231 -3.54 8.96 26.11
N LEU A 232 -4.36 7.99 25.70
CA LEU A 232 -4.92 7.96 24.34
C LEU A 232 -5.91 9.10 24.10
N ALA A 233 -6.70 9.47 25.09
CA ALA A 233 -7.63 10.60 25.01
C ALA A 233 -6.87 11.94 24.95
N GLU A 234 -5.79 12.07 25.70
CA GLU A 234 -4.89 13.23 25.65
C GLU A 234 -4.22 13.35 24.28
N ALA A 235 -3.63 12.26 23.78
CA ALA A 235 -3.03 12.23 22.44
C ALA A 235 -4.04 12.56 21.32
N ALA A 236 -5.32 12.21 21.54
CA ALA A 236 -6.42 12.52 20.63
C ALA A 236 -6.99 13.94 20.81
N HIS A 237 -6.53 14.71 21.81
CA HIS A 237 -7.10 15.99 22.24
C HIS A 237 -8.62 15.91 22.46
N THR A 238 -9.08 14.91 23.22
CA THR A 238 -10.49 14.70 23.49
C THR A 238 -10.73 14.03 24.84
N SER A 239 -12.00 13.92 25.26
CA SER A 239 -12.33 13.18 26.47
C SER A 239 -12.34 11.66 26.23
N ARG A 240 -12.11 10.86 27.30
CA ARG A 240 -12.24 9.40 27.28
C ARG A 240 -13.56 8.93 26.69
N ALA A 241 -14.67 9.52 27.14
CA ALA A 241 -16.00 9.15 26.69
C ALA A 241 -16.19 9.39 25.19
N THR A 242 -15.71 10.53 24.70
CA THR A 242 -15.75 10.87 23.26
C THR A 242 -14.88 9.93 22.44
N LEU A 243 -13.65 9.65 22.92
CA LEU A 243 -12.74 8.72 22.21
C LEU A 243 -13.36 7.32 22.08
N VAL A 244 -13.92 6.77 23.17
CA VAL A 244 -14.58 5.44 23.15
C VAL A 244 -15.76 5.44 22.21
N ARG A 245 -16.60 6.49 22.22
CA ARG A 245 -17.76 6.60 21.32
C ARG A 245 -17.32 6.65 19.85
N LEU A 246 -16.28 7.42 19.53
CA LEU A 246 -15.76 7.54 18.17
C LEU A 246 -15.15 6.22 17.68
N PHE A 247 -14.35 5.54 18.49
CA PHE A 247 -13.81 4.22 18.12
C PHE A 247 -14.91 3.20 17.85
N ARG A 248 -15.93 3.14 18.73
CA ARG A 248 -17.07 2.26 18.52
C ARG A 248 -17.85 2.60 17.26
N ARG A 249 -18.02 3.90 16.96
CA ARG A 249 -18.71 4.36 15.75
C ARG A 249 -17.93 4.00 14.47
N HIS A 250 -16.61 4.21 14.48
CA HIS A 250 -15.79 4.09 13.27
C HIS A 250 -15.18 2.69 13.08
N ALA A 251 -14.97 1.92 14.14
CA ALA A 251 -14.36 0.59 14.06
C ALA A 251 -15.14 -0.52 14.80
N GLY A 252 -16.26 -0.21 15.45
CA GLY A 252 -17.06 -1.20 16.20
C GLY A 252 -16.45 -1.65 17.52
N ILE A 253 -15.24 -1.21 17.88
CA ILE A 253 -14.51 -1.68 19.07
C ILE A 253 -14.01 -0.51 19.92
N ALA A 254 -13.61 -0.80 21.16
CA ALA A 254 -13.04 0.21 22.08
C ALA A 254 -11.55 0.46 21.78
N PRO A 255 -10.98 1.64 22.13
CA PRO A 255 -9.58 1.99 21.83
C PRO A 255 -8.55 0.96 22.30
N LEU A 256 -8.63 0.50 23.54
CA LEU A 256 -7.69 -0.48 24.10
C LEU A 256 -7.89 -1.89 23.50
N ALA A 257 -9.12 -2.25 23.08
CA ALA A 257 -9.37 -3.49 22.35
C ALA A 257 -8.75 -3.42 20.95
N PHE A 258 -8.86 -2.27 20.26
CA PHE A 258 -8.18 -2.03 19.01
C PHE A 258 -6.65 -2.16 19.16
N LEU A 259 -6.05 -1.54 20.18
CA LEU A 259 -4.62 -1.69 20.47
C LEU A 259 -4.22 -3.16 20.71
N ALA A 260 -5.06 -3.94 21.42
CA ALA A 260 -4.81 -5.36 21.63
C ALA A 260 -4.84 -6.15 20.32
N GLU A 261 -5.74 -5.84 19.40
CA GLU A 261 -5.75 -6.42 18.06
C GLU A 261 -4.50 -6.08 17.28
N LEU A 262 -4.06 -4.82 17.31
CA LEU A 262 -2.82 -4.37 16.69
C LEU A 262 -1.60 -5.19 17.17
N ARG A 263 -1.51 -5.38 18.49
CA ARG A 263 -0.43 -6.17 19.11
C ARG A 263 -0.48 -7.65 18.74
N LEU A 264 -1.68 -8.22 18.60
CA LEU A 264 -1.83 -9.60 18.14
C LEU A 264 -1.38 -9.77 16.68
N ASP A 265 -1.69 -8.80 15.82
CA ASP A 265 -1.26 -8.83 14.43
C ASP A 265 0.26 -8.69 14.31
N LEU A 266 0.89 -7.83 15.13
CA LEU A 266 2.35 -7.78 15.27
C LEU A 266 2.91 -9.13 15.75
N ALA A 267 2.34 -9.68 16.81
CA ALA A 267 2.79 -10.95 17.37
C ALA A 267 2.69 -12.10 16.35
N ARG A 268 1.61 -12.15 15.53
CA ARG A 268 1.46 -13.15 14.47
C ARG A 268 2.62 -13.12 13.47
N ARG A 269 3.05 -11.91 13.06
CA ARG A 269 4.19 -11.73 12.15
C ARG A 269 5.49 -12.18 12.78
N ARG A 270 5.75 -11.75 14.02
CA ARG A 270 6.94 -12.15 14.78
C ARG A 270 7.03 -13.68 14.96
N VAL A 271 5.89 -14.32 15.27
CA VAL A 271 5.81 -15.79 15.35
C VAL A 271 6.20 -16.45 14.03
N ARG A 272 5.79 -15.86 12.90
CA ARG A 272 6.01 -16.45 11.56
C ARG A 272 7.43 -16.25 11.05
N PHE A 273 8.08 -15.12 11.38
CA PHE A 273 9.33 -14.69 10.75
C PHE A 273 10.52 -14.53 11.70
N GLU A 274 10.30 -14.57 13.01
CA GLU A 274 11.36 -14.42 14.01
C GLU A 274 11.60 -15.73 14.78
N THR A 275 12.82 -15.87 15.28
CA THR A 275 13.20 -16.99 16.18
C THR A 275 12.93 -16.69 17.64
N THR A 276 12.45 -15.48 17.97
CA THR A 276 12.13 -15.01 19.33
C THR A 276 11.22 -16.00 20.06
N ALA A 277 11.48 -16.24 21.35
CA ALA A 277 10.67 -17.15 22.17
C ALA A 277 9.21 -16.70 22.24
N LEU A 278 8.25 -17.63 22.15
CA LEU A 278 6.82 -17.32 22.22
C LEU A 278 6.43 -16.59 23.52
N ALA A 279 7.08 -16.89 24.62
CA ALA A 279 6.87 -16.20 25.89
C ALA A 279 7.23 -14.70 25.79
N GLN A 280 8.34 -14.38 25.13
CA GLN A 280 8.76 -13.00 24.91
C GLN A 280 7.79 -12.26 23.97
N ILE A 281 7.38 -12.91 22.87
CA ILE A 281 6.39 -12.34 21.95
C ILE A 281 5.06 -12.07 22.66
N ALA A 282 4.64 -12.98 23.56
CA ALA A 282 3.42 -12.81 24.35
C ALA A 282 3.53 -11.62 25.32
N ALA A 283 4.67 -11.49 26.02
CA ALA A 283 4.94 -10.40 26.94
C ALA A 283 4.94 -9.04 26.20
N ASP A 284 5.64 -8.95 25.06
CA ASP A 284 5.71 -7.76 24.22
C ASP A 284 4.31 -7.37 23.67
N ALA A 285 3.46 -8.38 23.38
CA ALA A 285 2.06 -8.14 22.99
C ALA A 285 1.16 -7.72 24.18
N GLY A 286 1.71 -7.56 25.38
CA GLY A 286 1.00 -7.10 26.59
C GLY A 286 0.24 -8.19 27.33
N TYR A 287 0.52 -9.47 27.06
CA TYR A 287 -0.09 -10.59 27.78
C TYR A 287 0.73 -10.97 29.00
N GLN A 288 0.06 -11.11 30.15
CA GLN A 288 0.69 -11.52 31.42
C GLN A 288 1.10 -13.00 31.45
N SER A 289 0.60 -13.81 30.51
CA SER A 289 0.99 -15.22 30.39
C SER A 289 0.92 -15.71 28.95
N GLN A 290 1.79 -16.65 28.62
CA GLN A 290 1.80 -17.32 27.31
C GLN A 290 0.48 -18.04 27.04
N SER A 291 -0.18 -18.57 28.09
CA SER A 291 -1.48 -19.24 27.94
C SER A 291 -2.60 -18.27 27.57
N ALA A 292 -2.62 -17.05 28.14
CA ALA A 292 -3.57 -16.02 27.77
C ALA A 292 -3.35 -15.55 26.31
N PHE A 293 -2.10 -15.35 25.92
CA PHE A 293 -1.71 -15.06 24.55
C PHE A 293 -2.17 -16.15 23.59
N HIS A 294 -1.88 -17.41 23.90
CA HIS A 294 -2.25 -18.54 23.06
C HIS A 294 -3.77 -18.60 22.79
N ARG A 295 -4.59 -18.45 23.86
CA ARG A 295 -6.06 -18.41 23.71
C ARG A 295 -6.54 -17.23 22.84
N ALA A 296 -6.00 -16.05 23.06
CA ALA A 296 -6.35 -14.86 22.29
C ALA A 296 -5.97 -15.01 20.81
N PHE A 297 -4.76 -15.53 20.58
CA PHE A 297 -4.23 -15.78 19.24
C PHE A 297 -5.05 -16.82 18.49
N GLN A 298 -5.36 -17.96 19.13
CA GLN A 298 -6.16 -19.02 18.52
C GLN A 298 -7.59 -18.57 18.22
N ARG A 299 -8.20 -17.78 19.13
CA ARG A 299 -9.54 -17.22 18.90
C ARG A 299 -9.57 -16.28 17.68
N ARG A 300 -8.50 -15.50 17.46
CA ARG A 300 -8.44 -14.54 16.36
C ARG A 300 -8.04 -15.15 15.02
N TYR A 301 -7.13 -16.12 15.03
CA TYR A 301 -6.53 -16.65 13.78
C TYR A 301 -6.90 -18.12 13.50
N GLY A 302 -7.66 -18.75 14.36
CA GLY A 302 -8.08 -20.15 14.19
C GLY A 302 -6.94 -21.18 14.36
N ALA A 303 -5.70 -20.73 14.62
CA ALA A 303 -4.52 -21.57 14.71
C ALA A 303 -3.67 -21.24 15.95
N ALA A 304 -2.94 -22.20 16.46
CA ALA A 304 -2.02 -21.99 17.56
C ALA A 304 -0.77 -21.20 17.09
N PRO A 305 -0.17 -20.32 17.93
CA PRO A 305 1.02 -19.58 17.54
C PRO A 305 2.15 -20.48 17.03
N GLY A 306 2.40 -21.61 17.71
CA GLY A 306 3.46 -22.53 17.34
C GLY A 306 3.29 -23.19 15.97
N SER A 307 2.06 -23.37 15.49
CA SER A 307 1.79 -23.98 14.18
C SER A 307 2.08 -23.03 13.00
N LEU A 308 2.17 -21.73 13.26
CA LEU A 308 2.50 -20.73 12.24
C LEU A 308 4.01 -20.49 12.10
N ARG A 309 4.80 -20.99 13.01
CA ARG A 309 6.26 -20.90 12.95
C ARG A 309 6.74 -21.78 11.80
N LYS A 310 7.32 -21.18 10.75
CA LYS A 310 7.99 -21.97 9.71
C LYS A 310 9.08 -22.80 10.37
N SER A 311 9.05 -24.12 10.18
CA SER A 311 10.18 -24.98 10.55
C SER A 311 11.38 -24.44 9.79
N SER A 312 12.41 -23.99 10.53
CA SER A 312 13.72 -23.73 9.96
C SER A 312 14.26 -25.09 9.54
N ALA A 313 14.13 -25.42 8.26
CA ALA A 313 14.82 -26.53 7.63
C ALA A 313 16.07 -25.99 6.95
#